data_1ef763585546779dee17b500906028c2
#
_entry.id   1ef763585546779dee17b500906028c2
#
_cell.length_a   1.000
_cell.length_b   1.000
_cell.length_c   1.000
_cell.angle_alpha   90.00
_cell.angle_beta   90.00
_cell.angle_gamma   90.00
#
_symmetry.space_group_name_H-M   'P 1'
#
loop_
_entity.id
_entity.type
_entity.pdbx_description
1 polymer ?
#
loop_
_entity_poly.entity_id
_entity_poly.type
_entity_poly.pdbx_seq_one_letter_code
_entity_poly.pdbx_strand_id
1 'polypeptide(L)'
;MQERILRLNIAGSPVEWLNWEDAATLQARGMVAWTLGSPCMTVRGGKSRLTGERSTLVLHSIMACEGRIYDIASRTPNLTNTSLFRRDQHLCLYCGKQFKDQELTRDHVVPISRGGQDIWMNVVTACRRCNQHKGNKMLDELSMDLLALPYKPNHAEYLALINSHRIRADQMEFLRPNFSRQSRLR
;
A
#
# COMPACT_ATOMS: atom_id res chain seq x y z
N MET A 1 4.34 14.05 -12.22
CA MET A 1 4.07 13.08 -11.12
C MET A 1 5.33 12.28 -10.92
N GLN A 2 5.94 12.32 -9.74
CA GLN A 2 7.21 11.61 -9.51
C GLN A 2 6.95 10.11 -9.36
N GLU A 3 7.67 9.29 -10.14
CA GLU A 3 7.70 7.84 -9.99
C GLU A 3 8.29 7.46 -8.64
N ARG A 4 7.78 6.39 -8.03
CA ARG A 4 8.28 5.83 -6.77
C ARG A 4 9.07 4.56 -7.04
N ILE A 5 10.14 4.36 -6.28
CA ILE A 5 11.00 3.19 -6.36
C ILE A 5 10.68 2.28 -5.19
N LEU A 6 10.45 1.00 -5.46
CA LEU A 6 10.18 0.03 -4.41
C LEU A 6 11.49 -0.40 -3.75
N ARG A 7 11.63 -0.08 -2.46
CA ARG A 7 12.75 -0.55 -1.65
C ARG A 7 12.43 -1.91 -1.04
N LEU A 8 13.39 -2.80 -1.14
CA LEU A 8 13.39 -4.11 -0.50
C LEU A 8 14.49 -4.18 0.55
N ASN A 9 14.40 -5.12 1.46
CA ASN A 9 15.57 -5.58 2.22
C ASN A 9 16.43 -6.51 1.34
N ILE A 10 17.60 -6.89 1.82
CA ILE A 10 18.52 -7.79 1.08
C ILE A 10 17.90 -9.17 0.79
N ALA A 11 16.96 -9.62 1.61
CA ALA A 11 16.24 -10.88 1.43
C ALA A 11 15.05 -10.77 0.44
N GLY A 12 14.82 -9.59 -0.16
CA GLY A 12 13.75 -9.37 -1.13
C GLY A 12 12.37 -9.03 -0.53
N SER A 13 12.27 -8.79 0.79
CA SER A 13 10.99 -8.39 1.38
C SER A 13 10.71 -6.90 1.12
N PRO A 14 9.49 -6.53 0.67
CA PRO A 14 9.12 -5.13 0.46
C PRO A 14 9.13 -4.33 1.75
N VAL A 15 9.70 -3.11 1.69
CA VAL A 15 9.91 -2.24 2.86
C VAL A 15 9.10 -0.95 2.75
N GLU A 16 9.36 -0.17 1.70
CA GLU A 16 8.78 1.16 1.53
C GLU A 16 8.89 1.67 0.10
N TRP A 17 8.26 2.80 -0.16
CA TRP A 17 8.42 3.55 -1.40
C TRP A 17 9.41 4.70 -1.20
N LEU A 18 10.45 4.72 -2.02
CA LEU A 18 11.41 5.81 -2.08
C LEU A 18 11.02 6.84 -3.16
N ASN A 19 11.37 8.10 -2.93
CA ASN A 19 11.52 9.07 -4.00
C ASN A 19 12.85 8.83 -4.73
N TRP A 20 13.08 9.48 -5.84
CA TRP A 20 14.29 9.29 -6.62
C TRP A 20 15.54 9.85 -5.92
N GLU A 21 15.41 10.92 -5.13
CA GLU A 21 16.49 11.55 -4.39
C GLU A 21 17.06 10.60 -3.32
N ASP A 22 16.17 9.97 -2.56
CA ASP A 22 16.54 8.99 -1.55
C ASP A 22 17.18 7.75 -2.19
N ALA A 23 16.60 7.27 -3.30
CA ALA A 23 17.12 6.14 -4.05
C ALA A 23 18.51 6.42 -4.62
N ALA A 24 18.72 7.61 -5.21
CA ALA A 24 20.03 8.02 -5.71
C ALA A 24 21.05 8.15 -4.58
N THR A 25 20.63 8.64 -3.43
CA THR A 25 21.50 8.74 -2.24
C THR A 25 21.95 7.36 -1.74
N LEU A 26 21.03 6.40 -1.65
CA LEU A 26 21.36 5.03 -1.24
C LEU A 26 22.32 4.37 -2.24
N GLN A 27 22.08 4.55 -3.52
CA GLN A 27 22.94 3.98 -4.57
C GLN A 27 24.32 4.65 -4.59
N ALA A 28 24.40 5.96 -4.45
CA ALA A 28 25.67 6.69 -4.39
C ALA A 28 26.51 6.33 -3.14
N ARG A 29 25.88 5.93 -2.05
CA ARG A 29 26.54 5.43 -0.82
C ARG A 29 26.94 3.96 -0.89
N GLY A 30 26.67 3.25 -1.99
CA GLY A 30 26.96 1.82 -2.11
C GLY A 30 26.08 0.93 -1.23
N MET A 31 24.91 1.41 -0.79
CA MET A 31 23.98 0.67 0.06
C MET A 31 23.01 -0.22 -0.71
N VAL A 32 23.05 -0.20 -2.04
CA VAL A 32 22.21 -1.03 -2.90
C VAL A 32 22.93 -2.34 -3.18
N ALA A 33 22.37 -3.44 -2.67
CA ALA A 33 22.92 -4.78 -2.86
C ALA A 33 22.60 -5.33 -4.28
N TRP A 34 21.38 -5.13 -4.75
CA TRP A 34 20.93 -5.54 -6.08
C TRP A 34 19.72 -4.73 -6.52
N THR A 35 19.43 -4.75 -7.82
CA THR A 35 18.28 -4.07 -8.42
C THR A 35 17.48 -5.03 -9.28
N LEU A 36 16.17 -4.73 -9.45
CA LEU A 36 15.26 -5.49 -10.28
C LEU A 36 14.31 -4.53 -11.00
N GLY A 37 13.63 -5.03 -12.02
CA GLY A 37 12.69 -4.25 -12.83
C GLY A 37 13.39 -3.35 -13.83
N SER A 38 12.59 -2.51 -14.51
CA SER A 38 13.09 -1.66 -15.59
C SER A 38 13.79 -0.42 -15.05
N PRO A 39 14.79 0.13 -15.79
CA PRO A 39 15.28 1.47 -15.54
C PRO A 39 14.12 2.47 -15.54
N CYS A 40 14.00 3.28 -14.50
CA CYS A 40 12.92 4.25 -14.37
C CYS A 40 13.40 5.70 -14.43
N MET A 41 14.68 5.94 -14.10
CA MET A 41 15.25 7.28 -14.14
C MET A 41 16.76 7.25 -14.32
N THR A 42 17.30 8.23 -15.06
CA THR A 42 18.73 8.50 -15.14
C THR A 42 19.03 9.83 -14.50
N VAL A 43 19.74 9.82 -13.39
CA VAL A 43 20.20 11.02 -12.69
C VAL A 43 21.58 11.42 -13.21
N ARG A 44 21.74 12.67 -13.59
CA ARG A 44 22.99 13.23 -14.09
C ARG A 44 23.66 14.06 -13.00
N GLY A 45 24.85 13.67 -12.61
CA GLY A 45 25.68 14.37 -11.64
C GLY A 45 26.58 15.44 -12.25
N GLY A 46 27.58 15.86 -11.49
CA GLY A 46 28.60 16.82 -11.92
C GLY A 46 29.59 16.26 -12.94
N LYS A 47 30.38 17.15 -13.55
CA LYS A 47 31.53 16.76 -14.39
C LYS A 47 32.74 16.45 -13.51
N SER A 48 33.41 15.33 -13.74
CA SER A 48 34.69 15.03 -13.13
C SER A 48 35.75 16.07 -13.56
N ARG A 49 36.47 16.61 -12.62
CA ARG A 49 37.58 17.53 -12.92
C ARG A 49 38.78 16.81 -13.55
N LEU A 50 38.91 15.51 -13.36
CA LEU A 50 40.00 14.70 -13.87
C LEU A 50 39.72 14.19 -15.29
N THR A 51 38.50 13.67 -15.53
CA THR A 51 38.16 13.02 -16.81
C THR A 51 37.33 13.89 -17.73
N GLY A 52 36.72 14.99 -17.22
CA GLY A 52 35.79 15.83 -17.95
C GLY A 52 34.40 15.16 -18.17
N GLU A 53 34.26 13.89 -17.80
CA GLU A 53 33.03 13.14 -17.98
C GLU A 53 31.99 13.50 -16.92
N ARG A 54 30.73 13.45 -17.31
CA ARG A 54 29.61 13.62 -16.40
C ARG A 54 29.22 12.30 -15.77
N SER A 55 29.15 12.26 -14.43
CA SER A 55 28.65 11.08 -13.75
C SER A 55 27.16 10.88 -14.06
N THR A 56 26.76 9.64 -14.27
CA THR A 56 25.37 9.23 -14.49
C THR A 56 25.04 8.06 -13.56
N LEU A 57 23.82 8.10 -13.04
CA LEU A 57 23.29 7.08 -12.16
C LEU A 57 21.94 6.60 -12.71
N VAL A 58 21.84 5.32 -13.03
CA VAL A 58 20.59 4.71 -13.49
C VAL A 58 19.87 4.11 -12.29
N LEU A 59 18.64 4.56 -12.06
CA LEU A 59 17.75 4.04 -11.01
C LEU A 59 16.79 3.04 -11.63
N HIS A 60 16.64 1.89 -10.99
CA HIS A 60 15.69 0.85 -11.35
C HIS A 60 14.40 0.99 -10.52
N SER A 61 13.31 0.46 -11.02
CA SER A 61 12.00 0.52 -10.37
C SER A 61 11.95 -0.18 -9.01
N ILE A 62 12.84 -1.15 -8.78
CA ILE A 62 12.96 -1.94 -7.55
C ILE A 62 14.43 -1.99 -7.15
N MET A 63 14.73 -1.76 -5.87
CA MET A 63 16.09 -1.86 -5.32
C MET A 63 16.09 -2.52 -3.95
N ALA A 64 17.02 -3.44 -3.76
CA ALA A 64 17.29 -4.04 -2.46
C ALA A 64 18.49 -3.34 -1.81
N CYS A 65 18.27 -2.87 -0.58
CA CYS A 65 19.25 -2.09 0.14
C CYS A 65 19.71 -2.80 1.41
N GLU A 66 21.00 -2.62 1.73
CA GLU A 66 21.56 -2.96 3.02
C GLU A 66 21.03 -2.03 4.12
N GLY A 67 21.12 -2.49 5.35
CA GLY A 67 20.74 -1.73 6.55
C GLY A 67 19.86 -2.55 7.49
N ARG A 68 19.84 -2.14 8.77
CA ARG A 68 18.92 -2.73 9.75
C ARG A 68 17.51 -2.31 9.39
N ILE A 69 16.80 -3.20 8.74
CA ILE A 69 15.37 -3.10 8.57
C ILE A 69 14.76 -4.02 9.62
N TYR A 70 14.18 -3.43 10.66
CA TYR A 70 13.32 -4.20 11.55
C TYR A 70 12.29 -4.93 10.69
N ASP A 71 11.92 -6.13 11.09
CA ASP A 71 10.97 -6.98 10.35
C ASP A 71 9.66 -6.22 10.06
N ILE A 72 9.66 -5.49 8.95
CA ILE A 72 8.51 -4.68 8.50
C ILE A 72 7.50 -5.57 7.80
N ALA A 73 7.93 -6.72 7.26
CA ALA A 73 7.06 -7.65 6.55
C ALA A 73 5.95 -8.20 7.47
N SER A 74 6.20 -8.28 8.78
CA SER A 74 5.23 -8.71 9.79
C SER A 74 4.30 -7.58 10.25
N ARG A 75 4.59 -6.31 9.94
CA ARG A 75 3.79 -5.17 10.41
C ARG A 75 2.45 -5.09 9.72
N THR A 76 1.42 -5.13 10.53
CA THR A 76 0.07 -4.77 10.08
C THR A 76 -0.01 -3.26 9.93
N PRO A 77 -0.56 -2.75 8.82
CA PRO A 77 -0.81 -1.33 8.69
C PRO A 77 -1.73 -0.81 9.80
N ASN A 78 -1.50 0.43 10.23
CA ASN A 78 -2.41 1.08 11.16
C ASN A 78 -3.80 1.22 10.53
N LEU A 79 -4.81 0.88 11.33
CA LEU A 79 -6.21 1.03 10.94
C LEU A 79 -6.60 2.52 11.01
N THR A 80 -6.56 3.19 9.88
CA THR A 80 -7.08 4.55 9.67
C THR A 80 -8.20 4.52 8.66
N ASN A 81 -9.04 5.56 8.61
CA ASN A 81 -10.08 5.65 7.58
C ASN A 81 -9.49 5.62 6.17
N THR A 82 -8.39 6.33 5.94
CA THR A 82 -7.70 6.34 4.64
C THR A 82 -7.21 4.95 4.25
N SER A 83 -6.60 4.19 5.17
CA SER A 83 -6.13 2.82 4.89
C SER A 83 -7.32 1.88 4.64
N LEU A 84 -8.41 2.05 5.41
CA LEU A 84 -9.63 1.27 5.26
C LEU A 84 -10.28 1.51 3.90
N PHE A 85 -10.48 2.77 3.52
CA PHE A 85 -11.10 3.12 2.23
C PHE A 85 -10.27 2.63 1.05
N ARG A 86 -8.94 2.70 1.13
CA ARG A 86 -8.04 2.12 0.12
C ARG A 86 -8.14 0.59 0.07
N ARG A 87 -8.19 -0.11 1.23
CA ARG A 87 -8.38 -1.57 1.27
C ARG A 87 -9.65 -1.98 0.52
N ASP A 88 -10.72 -1.23 0.69
CA ASP A 88 -12.01 -1.50 0.09
C ASP A 88 -12.20 -0.77 -1.26
N GLN A 89 -11.11 -0.22 -1.84
CA GLN A 89 -11.10 0.44 -3.16
C GLN A 89 -12.12 1.57 -3.28
N HIS A 90 -12.37 2.31 -2.19
CA HIS A 90 -13.36 3.38 -2.09
C HIS A 90 -14.80 2.93 -2.41
N LEU A 91 -15.08 1.62 -2.28
CA LEU A 91 -16.41 1.03 -2.46
C LEU A 91 -17.16 0.95 -1.13
N CYS A 92 -18.44 1.29 -1.14
CA CYS A 92 -19.33 0.92 -0.04
C CYS A 92 -19.58 -0.58 -0.07
N LEU A 93 -19.17 -1.32 0.98
CA LEU A 93 -19.31 -2.78 1.00
C LEU A 93 -20.73 -3.29 1.19
N TYR A 94 -21.70 -2.40 1.30
CA TYR A 94 -23.13 -2.74 1.33
C TYR A 94 -23.82 -2.54 -0.02
N CYS A 95 -23.62 -1.39 -0.68
CA CYS A 95 -24.33 -1.09 -1.92
C CYS A 95 -23.45 -1.21 -3.18
N GLY A 96 -22.16 -1.45 -3.06
CA GLY A 96 -21.24 -1.63 -4.19
C GLY A 96 -20.91 -0.38 -4.98
N LYS A 97 -21.40 0.80 -4.57
CA LYS A 97 -21.11 2.05 -5.26
C LYS A 97 -19.78 2.64 -4.78
N GLN A 98 -19.07 3.27 -5.70
CA GLN A 98 -17.83 3.99 -5.42
C GLN A 98 -18.13 5.43 -4.97
N PHE A 99 -17.37 5.91 -3.99
CA PHE A 99 -17.54 7.24 -3.41
C PHE A 99 -16.19 7.93 -3.18
N LYS A 100 -16.21 9.25 -2.99
CA LYS A 100 -15.06 10.01 -2.52
C LYS A 100 -14.88 9.82 -1.01
N ASP A 101 -13.65 9.99 -0.50
CA ASP A 101 -13.32 9.82 0.93
C ASP A 101 -14.27 10.57 1.88
N GLN A 102 -14.70 11.79 1.48
CA GLN A 102 -15.59 12.63 2.28
C GLN A 102 -17.01 12.07 2.46
N GLU A 103 -17.43 11.16 1.58
CA GLU A 103 -18.74 10.52 1.58
C GLU A 103 -18.72 9.14 2.24
N LEU A 104 -17.50 8.65 2.52
CA LEU A 104 -17.27 7.35 3.12
C LEU A 104 -17.12 7.46 4.65
N THR A 105 -17.46 6.38 5.30
CA THR A 105 -17.38 6.21 6.75
C THR A 105 -16.84 4.82 7.07
N ARG A 106 -16.23 4.69 8.25
CA ARG A 106 -15.94 3.38 8.85
C ARG A 106 -17.23 2.87 9.48
N ASP A 107 -17.62 1.67 9.13
CA ASP A 107 -18.68 0.95 9.82
C ASP A 107 -18.14 -0.30 10.49
N HIS A 108 -18.66 -0.63 11.65
CA HIS A 108 -18.33 -1.83 12.41
C HIS A 108 -19.39 -2.90 12.11
N VAL A 109 -18.99 -4.02 11.48
CA VAL A 109 -19.88 -5.13 11.13
C VAL A 109 -20.65 -5.60 12.38
N VAL A 110 -19.93 -5.90 13.45
CA VAL A 110 -20.49 -6.02 14.80
C VAL A 110 -20.37 -4.64 15.47
N PRO A 111 -21.48 -3.98 15.78
CA PRO A 111 -21.45 -2.64 16.38
C PRO A 111 -20.67 -2.60 17.70
N ILE A 112 -19.97 -1.49 17.97
CA ILE A 112 -19.23 -1.29 19.22
C ILE A 112 -20.18 -1.42 20.44
N SER A 113 -21.39 -0.89 20.34
CA SER A 113 -22.43 -1.00 21.38
C SER A 113 -22.87 -2.44 21.68
N ARG A 114 -22.53 -3.38 20.79
CA ARG A 114 -22.84 -4.82 20.92
C ARG A 114 -21.59 -5.68 21.13
N GLY A 115 -20.48 -5.08 21.59
CA GLY A 115 -19.23 -5.78 21.87
C GLY A 115 -18.26 -5.91 20.69
N GLY A 116 -18.57 -5.27 19.54
CA GLY A 116 -17.64 -5.20 18.42
C GLY A 116 -16.37 -4.43 18.77
N GLN A 117 -15.27 -4.74 18.09
CA GLN A 117 -13.98 -4.09 18.29
C GLN A 117 -13.59 -3.27 17.05
N ASP A 118 -12.81 -2.19 17.24
CA ASP A 118 -12.26 -1.38 16.15
C ASP A 118 -10.99 -2.03 15.59
N ILE A 119 -11.15 -3.14 14.87
CA ILE A 119 -10.07 -3.94 14.27
C ILE A 119 -10.36 -4.21 12.80
N TRP A 120 -9.30 -4.48 12.01
CA TRP A 120 -9.38 -4.77 10.59
C TRP A 120 -10.44 -5.81 10.20
N MET A 121 -10.64 -6.83 11.04
CA MET A 121 -11.58 -7.94 10.81
C MET A 121 -13.03 -7.59 11.13
N ASN A 122 -13.29 -6.43 11.73
CA ASN A 122 -14.63 -5.99 12.10
C ASN A 122 -15.06 -4.67 11.45
N VAL A 123 -14.22 -4.06 10.62
CA VAL A 123 -14.54 -2.79 9.99
C VAL A 123 -14.60 -2.90 8.48
N VAL A 124 -15.54 -2.15 7.89
CA VAL A 124 -15.74 -2.04 6.44
C VAL A 124 -15.96 -0.59 6.03
N THR A 125 -15.66 -0.30 4.76
CA THR A 125 -16.01 0.98 4.16
C THR A 125 -17.50 1.01 3.82
N ALA A 126 -18.21 2.01 4.30
CA ALA A 126 -19.61 2.24 4.02
C ALA A 126 -19.87 3.69 3.60
N CYS A 127 -20.80 3.92 2.67
CA CYS A 127 -21.30 5.27 2.46
C CYS A 127 -22.18 5.71 3.64
N ARG A 128 -22.29 7.03 3.86
CA ARG A 128 -23.07 7.58 4.99
C ARG A 128 -24.49 7.03 5.05
N ARG A 129 -25.15 6.88 3.89
CA ARG A 129 -26.52 6.36 3.81
C ARG A 129 -26.62 4.92 4.32
N CYS A 130 -25.76 4.02 3.84
CA CYS A 130 -25.76 2.61 4.26
C CYS A 130 -25.38 2.48 5.73
N ASN A 131 -24.38 3.24 6.19
CA ASN A 131 -23.96 3.21 7.59
C ASN A 131 -25.08 3.71 8.53
N GLN A 132 -25.75 4.80 8.18
CA GLN A 132 -26.92 5.31 8.94
C GLN A 132 -28.09 4.31 8.94
N HIS A 133 -28.36 3.66 7.80
CA HIS A 133 -29.41 2.65 7.70
C HIS A 133 -29.10 1.42 8.59
N LYS A 134 -27.83 1.00 8.61
CA LYS A 134 -27.39 -0.09 9.48
C LYS A 134 -27.47 0.30 10.97
N GLY A 135 -26.96 1.48 11.32
CA GLY A 135 -26.94 1.94 12.71
C GLY A 135 -26.24 0.93 13.63
N ASN A 136 -26.89 0.59 14.75
CA ASN A 136 -26.40 -0.36 15.74
C ASN A 136 -26.97 -1.79 15.58
N LYS A 137 -27.57 -2.10 14.43
CA LYS A 137 -28.13 -3.42 14.16
C LYS A 137 -27.08 -4.38 13.63
N MET A 138 -27.26 -5.66 13.89
CA MET A 138 -26.50 -6.73 13.26
C MET A 138 -27.01 -6.94 11.83
N LEU A 139 -26.20 -7.58 10.96
CA LEU A 139 -26.56 -7.79 9.56
C LEU A 139 -27.75 -8.73 9.38
N ASP A 140 -27.90 -9.71 10.26
CA ASP A 140 -29.05 -10.64 10.30
C ASP A 140 -30.38 -9.98 10.71
N GLU A 141 -30.30 -8.81 11.38
CA GLU A 141 -31.48 -8.01 11.72
C GLU A 141 -31.94 -7.10 10.56
N LEU A 142 -31.16 -7.12 9.47
CA LEU A 142 -31.39 -6.27 8.29
C LEU A 142 -31.31 -7.10 7.03
N SER A 143 -32.04 -6.68 5.98
CA SER A 143 -31.85 -7.24 4.64
C SER A 143 -30.61 -6.61 3.96
N MET A 144 -29.47 -6.67 4.63
CA MET A 144 -28.20 -6.11 4.16
C MET A 144 -27.10 -7.17 4.25
N ASP A 145 -26.44 -7.39 3.13
CA ASP A 145 -25.29 -8.28 3.03
C ASP A 145 -24.00 -7.51 2.76
N LEU A 146 -22.89 -8.10 3.20
CA LEU A 146 -21.57 -7.61 2.83
C LEU A 146 -21.16 -8.18 1.47
N LEU A 147 -20.75 -7.32 0.57
CA LEU A 147 -20.19 -7.72 -0.74
C LEU A 147 -18.89 -8.51 -0.60
N ALA A 148 -18.13 -8.27 0.48
CA ALA A 148 -16.95 -9.04 0.80
C ALA A 148 -16.65 -8.96 2.31
N LEU A 149 -16.10 -10.02 2.87
CA LEU A 149 -15.71 -10.07 4.28
C LEU A 149 -14.55 -9.11 4.56
N PRO A 150 -14.52 -8.46 5.73
CA PRO A 150 -13.39 -7.68 6.17
C PRO A 150 -12.15 -8.57 6.33
N TYR A 151 -10.98 -8.05 5.98
CA TYR A 151 -9.71 -8.75 6.15
C TYR A 151 -8.62 -7.79 6.63
N LYS A 152 -7.56 -8.37 7.18
CA LYS A 152 -6.39 -7.65 7.65
C LYS A 152 -5.35 -7.60 6.53
N PRO A 153 -5.04 -6.43 5.94
CA PRO A 153 -4.03 -6.33 4.89
C PRO A 153 -2.63 -6.58 5.47
N ASN A 154 -1.77 -7.23 4.71
CA ASN A 154 -0.36 -7.34 5.04
C ASN A 154 0.42 -6.11 4.53
N HIS A 155 1.74 -6.07 4.82
CA HIS A 155 2.57 -4.92 4.46
C HIS A 155 2.71 -4.73 2.94
N ALA A 156 2.85 -5.81 2.17
CA ALA A 156 2.94 -5.72 0.70
C ALA A 156 1.64 -5.19 0.07
N GLU A 157 0.49 -5.64 0.57
CA GLU A 157 -0.82 -5.12 0.16
C GLU A 157 -0.97 -3.63 0.51
N TYR A 158 -0.51 -3.25 1.70
CA TYR A 158 -0.54 -1.84 2.11
C TYR A 158 0.32 -0.97 1.19
N LEU A 159 1.53 -1.41 0.83
CA LEU A 159 2.37 -0.70 -0.13
C LEU A 159 1.67 -0.55 -1.49
N ALA A 160 1.01 -1.60 -1.97
CA ALA A 160 0.23 -1.53 -3.19
C ALA A 160 -0.94 -0.53 -3.08
N LEU A 161 -1.66 -0.54 -1.96
CA LEU A 161 -2.80 0.34 -1.73
C LEU A 161 -2.43 1.82 -1.63
N ILE A 162 -1.34 2.16 -0.93
CA ILE A 162 -0.95 3.58 -0.76
C ILE A 162 -0.39 4.23 -2.03
N ASN A 163 0.01 3.42 -3.00
CA ASN A 163 0.58 3.90 -4.27
C ASN A 163 -0.20 3.42 -5.51
N SER A 164 -1.43 2.97 -5.36
CA SER A 164 -2.24 2.27 -6.37
C SER A 164 -2.30 2.93 -7.74
N HIS A 165 -2.24 4.27 -7.81
CA HIS A 165 -2.28 5.03 -9.06
C HIS A 165 -0.90 5.28 -9.69
N ARG A 166 0.20 4.81 -9.09
CA ARG A 166 1.58 5.12 -9.48
C ARG A 166 2.48 3.89 -9.53
N ILE A 167 1.93 2.72 -9.25
CA ILE A 167 2.69 1.47 -9.29
C ILE A 167 2.93 1.09 -10.75
N ARG A 168 4.19 0.82 -11.08
CA ARG A 168 4.56 0.26 -12.39
C ARG A 168 4.16 -1.21 -12.45
N ALA A 169 4.01 -1.72 -13.68
CA ALA A 169 3.61 -3.12 -13.87
C ALA A 169 4.59 -4.12 -13.23
N ASP A 170 5.89 -3.89 -13.39
CA ASP A 170 6.96 -4.71 -12.81
C ASP A 170 6.97 -4.69 -11.27
N GLN A 171 6.69 -3.54 -10.66
CA GLN A 171 6.55 -3.42 -9.20
C GLN A 171 5.31 -4.15 -8.68
N MET A 172 4.19 -4.06 -9.39
CA MET A 172 2.96 -4.76 -9.01
C MET A 172 3.12 -6.27 -9.17
N GLU A 173 3.76 -6.72 -10.25
CA GLU A 173 4.09 -8.12 -10.48
C GLU A 173 4.97 -8.69 -9.35
N PHE A 174 5.94 -7.90 -8.89
CA PHE A 174 6.78 -8.26 -7.74
C PHE A 174 6.00 -8.33 -6.42
N LEU A 175 5.08 -7.40 -6.18
CA LEU A 175 4.31 -7.33 -4.93
C LEU A 175 3.23 -8.43 -4.84
N ARG A 176 2.59 -8.76 -5.96
CA ARG A 176 1.41 -9.64 -6.03
C ARG A 176 1.59 -11.02 -5.38
N PRO A 177 2.73 -11.74 -5.54
CA PRO A 177 2.95 -13.03 -4.86
C PRO A 177 2.94 -12.93 -3.33
N ASN A 178 3.22 -11.75 -2.78
CA ASN A 178 3.22 -11.50 -1.34
C ASN A 178 1.84 -11.15 -0.77
N PHE A 179 0.80 -11.02 -1.60
CA PHE A 179 -0.54 -10.69 -1.13
C PHE A 179 -1.20 -11.90 -0.47
N SER A 180 -2.00 -11.63 0.58
CA SER A 180 -2.78 -12.64 1.25
C SER A 180 -3.81 -13.29 0.31
N ARG A 181 -4.28 -14.49 0.65
CA ARG A 181 -5.32 -15.17 -0.14
C ARG A 181 -6.65 -14.41 -0.16
N GLN A 182 -6.88 -13.57 0.85
CA GLN A 182 -8.11 -12.76 1.00
C GLN A 182 -8.00 -11.39 0.32
N SER A 183 -6.85 -11.08 -0.27
CA SER A 183 -6.60 -9.80 -0.92
C SER A 183 -7.51 -9.56 -2.12
N ARG A 184 -8.07 -8.36 -2.20
CA ARG A 184 -8.84 -7.89 -3.36
C ARG A 184 -7.96 -7.30 -4.46
N LEU A 185 -6.64 -7.30 -4.27
CA LEU A 185 -5.64 -6.80 -5.23
C LEU A 185 -5.04 -7.89 -6.11
N ARG A 186 -5.45 -9.13 -5.93
CA ARG A 186 -5.01 -10.27 -6.72
C ARG A 186 -5.54 -10.25 -8.14
#